data_d76863cf7ab898c2335708e9f326a963
#
_entry.id   d76863cf7ab898c2335708e9f326a963
#
_cell.length_a   1.000
_cell.length_b   1.000
_cell.length_c   1.000
_cell.angle_alpha   90.00
_cell.angle_beta   90.00
_cell.angle_gamma   90.00
#
_symmetry.space_group_name_H-M   'P 1'
#
loop_
_entity.id
_entity.type
_entity.pdbx_description
1 polymer ?
#
loop_
_entity_poly.entity_id
_entity_poly.type
_entity_poly.pdbx_seq_one_letter_code
_entity_poly.pdbx_strand_id
1 'polypeptide(L)'
;LFTGTIRSNLDPFNLYTDEDIFTALRRVQLIGAPTSATNSSTPIAVSRPPTPGPVVDFDTPSGASTPVTNENVFLNLSSTVTESGNNLSQGQRQLLCLARALLKQPKVLMMDEATASIDYNTDSKIQETIRELKSTIITIAHRLQTIVDYDKVLVLDKGCVVEYGHPHELLKKEGKDAVFKGMCEMSGDLETLQKAAKKAWDAGRLVDDE
;
A
#
# COMPACT_ATOMS: atom_id res chain seq x y z
N LEU A 1 -7.28 13.93 -1.26
CA LEU A 1 -6.55 14.58 -2.36
C LEU A 1 -7.26 15.84 -2.80
N PHE A 2 -6.52 16.80 -3.33
CA PHE A 2 -7.05 18.06 -3.85
C PHE A 2 -6.73 18.21 -5.34
N THR A 3 -7.49 19.05 -6.02
CA THR A 3 -7.28 19.36 -7.43
C THR A 3 -5.91 19.97 -7.66
N GLY A 4 -5.20 19.51 -8.67
CA GLY A 4 -3.87 19.97 -9.00
C GLY A 4 -3.07 18.90 -9.75
N THR A 5 -1.80 18.75 -9.42
CA THR A 5 -0.90 17.75 -10.01
C THR A 5 -0.48 16.69 -8.99
N ILE A 6 0.14 15.60 -9.44
CA ILE A 6 0.76 14.61 -8.56
C ILE A 6 1.77 15.31 -7.64
N ARG A 7 2.62 16.18 -8.20
CA ARG A 7 3.59 16.96 -7.42
C ARG A 7 2.93 17.80 -6.34
N SER A 8 1.94 18.62 -6.69
CA SER A 8 1.28 19.51 -5.72
C SER A 8 0.54 18.74 -4.62
N ASN A 9 0.08 17.53 -4.90
CA ASN A 9 -0.54 16.66 -3.89
C ASN A 9 0.50 16.05 -2.94
N LEU A 10 1.71 15.74 -3.38
CA LEU A 10 2.78 15.16 -2.57
C LEU A 10 3.55 16.24 -1.81
N ASP A 11 3.92 17.32 -2.50
CA ASP A 11 4.76 18.41 -2.00
C ASP A 11 4.17 19.79 -2.33
N PRO A 12 3.13 20.22 -1.62
CA PRO A 12 2.48 21.51 -1.89
C PRO A 12 3.36 22.73 -1.58
N PHE A 13 4.44 22.55 -0.85
CA PHE A 13 5.35 23.63 -0.44
C PHE A 13 6.69 23.64 -1.20
N ASN A 14 6.87 22.72 -2.16
CA ASN A 14 8.11 22.53 -2.92
C ASN A 14 9.37 22.38 -2.05
N LEU A 15 9.27 21.55 -1.02
CA LEU A 15 10.35 21.27 -0.06
C LEU A 15 11.25 20.11 -0.48
N TYR A 16 10.82 19.27 -1.43
CA TYR A 16 11.48 18.03 -1.82
C TYR A 16 11.88 18.06 -3.29
N THR A 17 12.94 17.33 -3.62
CA THR A 17 13.38 17.15 -5.00
C THR A 17 12.47 16.16 -5.73
N ASP A 18 12.51 16.14 -7.07
CA ASP A 18 11.78 15.15 -7.88
C ASP A 18 12.23 13.72 -7.52
N GLU A 19 13.53 13.53 -7.24
CA GLU A 19 14.06 12.21 -6.85
C GLU A 19 13.49 11.73 -5.50
N ASP A 20 13.34 12.61 -4.52
CA ASP A 20 12.70 12.29 -3.24
C ASP A 20 11.25 11.84 -3.45
N ILE A 21 10.53 12.57 -4.31
CA ILE A 21 9.13 12.28 -4.66
C ILE A 21 9.04 10.93 -5.38
N PHE A 22 9.88 10.68 -6.38
CA PHE A 22 9.90 9.39 -7.07
C PHE A 22 10.30 8.25 -6.13
N THR A 23 11.19 8.48 -5.20
CA THR A 23 11.56 7.48 -4.18
C THR A 23 10.37 7.15 -3.28
N ALA A 24 9.60 8.15 -2.84
CA ALA A 24 8.38 7.91 -2.08
C ALA A 24 7.32 7.12 -2.89
N LEU A 25 7.14 7.45 -4.19
CA LEU A 25 6.22 6.74 -5.08
C LEU A 25 6.64 5.28 -5.32
N ARG A 26 7.96 4.99 -5.41
CA ARG A 26 8.49 3.61 -5.52
C ARG A 26 8.20 2.83 -4.24
N ARG A 27 8.45 3.41 -3.07
CA ARG A 27 8.22 2.77 -1.78
C ARG A 27 6.78 2.33 -1.57
N VAL A 28 5.82 3.07 -2.10
CA VAL A 28 4.40 2.68 -2.07
C VAL A 28 3.94 1.89 -3.31
N GLN A 29 4.86 1.42 -4.15
CA GLN A 29 4.57 0.62 -5.34
C GLN A 29 3.67 1.30 -6.41
N LEU A 30 3.57 2.63 -6.41
CA LEU A 30 2.87 3.37 -7.47
C LEU A 30 3.66 3.40 -8.77
N ILE A 31 4.99 3.33 -8.69
CA ILE A 31 5.90 3.19 -9.83
C ILE A 31 6.90 2.06 -9.58
N GLY A 32 7.39 1.44 -10.64
CA GLY A 32 8.40 0.37 -10.57
C GLY A 32 9.78 0.89 -10.17
N ALA A 33 10.70 -0.05 -9.87
CA ALA A 33 12.11 0.27 -9.67
C ALA A 33 12.67 0.97 -10.93
N PRO A 34 13.68 1.87 -10.79
CA PRO A 34 14.32 2.47 -11.95
C PRO A 34 14.91 1.35 -12.81
N THR A 35 14.39 1.17 -14.02
CA THR A 35 15.02 0.32 -15.01
C THR A 35 16.30 1.01 -15.41
N SER A 36 17.45 0.43 -15.05
CA SER A 36 18.73 0.80 -15.67
C SER A 36 18.54 0.62 -17.17
N ALA A 37 18.70 1.71 -17.92
CA ALA A 37 18.50 1.74 -19.35
C ALA A 37 19.50 0.76 -20.01
N THR A 38 19.08 -0.46 -20.26
CA THR A 38 19.65 -1.31 -21.30
C THR A 38 18.72 -1.22 -22.50
N ASN A 39 19.16 -0.44 -23.49
CA ASN A 39 18.58 -0.46 -24.82
C ASN A 39 18.54 -1.89 -25.33
N SER A 40 17.38 -2.48 -25.41
CA SER A 40 17.11 -3.58 -26.34
C SER A 40 15.65 -3.50 -26.76
N SER A 41 15.43 -2.71 -27.81
CA SER A 41 14.24 -2.77 -28.65
C SER A 41 14.23 -4.11 -29.40
N THR A 42 13.45 -5.04 -28.94
CA THR A 42 13.02 -6.17 -29.75
C THR A 42 11.49 -6.22 -29.72
N PRO A 43 10.82 -5.98 -30.84
CA PRO A 43 9.39 -6.16 -30.93
C PRO A 43 9.10 -7.66 -30.99
N ILE A 44 8.37 -8.17 -30.00
CA ILE A 44 7.81 -9.54 -30.09
C ILE A 44 6.65 -9.46 -31.06
N ALA A 45 6.88 -9.93 -32.26
CA ALA A 45 5.85 -10.17 -33.26
C ALA A 45 4.99 -11.36 -32.82
N VAL A 46 3.76 -11.09 -32.37
CA VAL A 46 2.73 -12.11 -32.17
C VAL A 46 2.04 -12.33 -33.52
N SER A 47 2.42 -13.41 -34.19
CA SER A 47 1.75 -13.88 -35.41
C SER A 47 0.39 -14.47 -35.06
N ARG A 48 -0.68 -13.82 -35.54
CA ARG A 48 -2.04 -14.32 -35.51
C ARG A 48 -2.41 -14.86 -36.91
N PRO A 49 -2.96 -16.06 -37.02
CA PRO A 49 -3.41 -16.57 -38.33
C PRO A 49 -4.73 -15.88 -38.79
N PRO A 50 -4.95 -15.73 -40.11
CA PRO A 50 -6.13 -15.03 -40.62
C PRO A 50 -7.33 -15.96 -40.69
N THR A 51 -8.50 -15.47 -40.23
CA THR A 51 -9.82 -16.02 -40.59
C THR A 51 -10.58 -14.99 -41.41
N PRO A 52 -11.18 -15.35 -42.53
CA PRO A 52 -11.96 -14.44 -43.36
C PRO A 52 -13.44 -14.45 -42.94
N GLY A 53 -14.02 -13.27 -42.79
CA GLY A 53 -15.46 -13.05 -42.63
C GLY A 53 -15.87 -11.70 -43.22
N PRO A 54 -17.12 -11.52 -43.64
CA PRO A 54 -17.48 -10.64 -44.73
C PRO A 54 -17.56 -9.16 -44.38
N VAL A 55 -17.29 -8.35 -45.42
CA VAL A 55 -17.31 -6.88 -45.48
C VAL A 55 -18.73 -6.36 -45.28
N VAL A 56 -18.89 -5.38 -44.39
CA VAL A 56 -20.01 -4.43 -44.46
C VAL A 56 -19.43 -3.02 -44.24
N ASP A 57 -19.51 -2.23 -45.29
CA ASP A 57 -19.20 -0.81 -45.28
C ASP A 57 -20.18 -0.05 -44.39
N PHE A 58 -19.65 0.73 -43.43
CA PHE A 58 -20.38 1.82 -42.81
C PHE A 58 -19.43 3.01 -42.63
N ASP A 59 -19.67 4.03 -43.45
CA ASP A 59 -19.07 5.36 -43.33
C ASP A 59 -19.40 5.97 -41.97
N THR A 60 -18.37 6.27 -41.17
CA THR A 60 -18.48 7.17 -40.03
C THR A 60 -17.20 8.03 -39.94
N PRO A 61 -17.33 9.34 -39.73
CA PRO A 61 -16.21 10.29 -39.87
C PRO A 61 -15.16 10.13 -38.78
N SER A 62 -13.93 10.31 -39.20
CA SER A 62 -12.70 10.37 -38.41
C SER A 62 -12.83 11.16 -37.12
N GLY A 63 -13.00 10.46 -36.00
CA GLY A 63 -12.61 10.95 -34.70
C GLY A 63 -11.17 10.51 -34.43
N ALA A 64 -10.26 11.45 -34.20
CA ALA A 64 -8.88 11.19 -33.90
C ALA A 64 -8.76 10.28 -32.67
N SER A 65 -8.42 9.00 -32.92
CA SER A 65 -8.03 8.09 -31.85
C SER A 65 -6.64 8.53 -31.35
N THR A 66 -6.62 9.27 -30.26
CA THR A 66 -5.39 9.40 -29.47
C THR A 66 -4.91 8.01 -29.07
N PRO A 67 -3.65 7.65 -29.31
CA PRO A 67 -3.13 6.38 -28.80
C PRO A 67 -3.23 6.41 -27.29
N VAL A 68 -4.00 5.49 -26.71
CA VAL A 68 -4.01 5.25 -25.26
C VAL A 68 -2.68 4.56 -24.94
N THR A 69 -1.64 5.37 -24.78
CA THR A 69 -0.42 4.90 -24.14
C THR A 69 -0.79 4.64 -22.68
N ASN A 70 -0.75 3.38 -22.26
CA ASN A 70 -0.88 2.95 -20.86
C ASN A 70 0.37 3.41 -20.05
N GLU A 71 0.72 4.68 -20.17
CA GLU A 71 1.77 5.26 -19.35
C GLU A 71 1.25 5.44 -17.92
N ASN A 72 2.01 4.92 -16.97
CA ASN A 72 1.69 5.09 -15.56
C ASN A 72 1.69 6.59 -15.22
N VAL A 73 0.53 7.14 -14.89
CA VAL A 73 0.33 8.58 -14.61
C VAL A 73 1.27 9.13 -13.54
N PHE A 74 1.81 8.28 -12.66
CA PHE A 74 2.74 8.66 -11.59
C PHE A 74 4.18 8.84 -12.05
N LEU A 75 4.52 8.48 -13.29
CA LEU A 75 5.83 8.75 -13.89
C LEU A 75 5.97 10.22 -14.31
N ASN A 76 4.87 10.95 -14.46
CA ASN A 76 4.87 12.38 -14.76
C ASN A 76 4.27 13.15 -13.58
N LEU A 77 5.10 13.86 -12.84
CA LEU A 77 4.68 14.64 -11.66
C LEU A 77 3.72 15.79 -11.99
N SER A 78 3.65 16.21 -13.27
CA SER A 78 2.70 17.21 -13.77
C SER A 78 1.34 16.62 -14.14
N SER A 79 1.16 15.29 -14.07
CA SER A 79 -0.13 14.63 -14.31
C SER A 79 -1.19 15.19 -13.40
N THR A 80 -2.37 15.48 -13.97
CA THR A 80 -3.48 16.11 -13.27
C THR A 80 -4.15 15.16 -12.29
N VAL A 81 -4.46 15.66 -11.11
CA VAL A 81 -5.35 15.03 -10.11
C VAL A 81 -6.62 15.88 -10.08
N THR A 82 -7.76 15.25 -10.39
CA THR A 82 -9.06 15.91 -10.34
C THR A 82 -9.55 16.06 -8.91
N GLU A 83 -10.66 16.77 -8.72
CA GLU A 83 -11.28 16.95 -7.41
C GLU A 83 -11.45 15.59 -6.70
N SER A 84 -11.02 15.52 -5.44
CA SER A 84 -11.00 14.30 -4.62
C SER A 84 -10.24 13.10 -5.24
N GLY A 85 -9.48 13.31 -6.32
CA GLY A 85 -8.72 12.27 -7.02
C GLY A 85 -9.61 11.30 -7.81
N ASN A 86 -10.75 11.75 -8.34
CA ASN A 86 -11.72 10.88 -9.04
C ASN A 86 -11.18 10.21 -10.30
N ASN A 87 -10.08 10.71 -10.86
CA ASN A 87 -9.38 10.09 -11.98
C ASN A 87 -8.38 8.99 -11.56
N LEU A 88 -8.26 8.71 -10.26
CA LEU A 88 -7.42 7.66 -9.69
C LEU A 88 -8.28 6.56 -9.08
N SER A 89 -7.81 5.31 -9.11
CA SER A 89 -8.47 4.22 -8.38
C SER A 89 -8.42 4.48 -6.86
N GLN A 90 -9.28 3.81 -6.09
CA GLN A 90 -9.30 3.95 -4.63
C GLN A 90 -7.95 3.55 -4.02
N GLY A 91 -7.36 2.44 -4.47
CA GLY A 91 -6.02 2.02 -4.04
C GLY A 91 -4.95 3.05 -4.39
N GLN A 92 -4.95 3.60 -5.61
CA GLN A 92 -4.00 4.64 -6.01
C GLN A 92 -4.13 5.90 -5.14
N ARG A 93 -5.33 6.29 -4.77
CA ARG A 93 -5.55 7.42 -3.84
C ARG A 93 -4.98 7.14 -2.46
N GLN A 94 -5.20 5.94 -1.91
CA GLN A 94 -4.63 5.54 -0.62
C GLN A 94 -3.10 5.53 -0.68
N LEU A 95 -2.52 4.94 -1.71
CA LEU A 95 -1.07 4.90 -1.91
C LEU A 95 -0.45 6.29 -2.08
N LEU A 96 -1.12 7.20 -2.78
CA LEU A 96 -0.64 8.57 -2.93
C LEU A 96 -0.67 9.34 -1.60
N CYS A 97 -1.68 9.10 -0.75
CA CYS A 97 -1.73 9.65 0.61
C CYS A 97 -0.61 9.08 1.49
N LEU A 98 -0.33 7.79 1.36
CA LEU A 98 0.77 7.14 2.08
C LEU A 98 2.13 7.66 1.60
N ALA A 99 2.36 7.81 0.28
CA ALA A 99 3.58 8.42 -0.28
C ALA A 99 3.84 9.82 0.30
N ARG A 100 2.78 10.63 0.43
CA ARG A 100 2.86 11.95 1.09
C ARG A 100 3.31 11.84 2.54
N ALA A 101 2.81 10.87 3.29
CA ALA A 101 3.20 10.63 4.67
C ALA A 101 4.66 10.17 4.77
N LEU A 102 5.08 9.24 3.91
CA LEU A 102 6.46 8.74 3.87
C LEU A 102 7.47 9.85 3.51
N LEU A 103 7.11 10.72 2.58
CA LEU A 103 7.95 11.84 2.15
C LEU A 103 8.27 12.79 3.31
N LYS A 104 7.30 13.03 4.19
CA LYS A 104 7.44 13.92 5.35
C LYS A 104 8.21 13.33 6.52
N GLN A 105 8.41 12.03 6.55
CA GLN A 105 9.08 11.30 7.65
C GLN A 105 8.60 11.74 9.06
N PRO A 106 7.31 11.62 9.35
CA PRO A 106 6.75 12.10 10.60
C PRO A 106 7.27 11.27 11.78
N LYS A 107 7.37 11.87 12.98
CA LYS A 107 7.69 11.13 14.21
C LYS A 107 6.57 10.17 14.63
N VAL A 108 5.34 10.50 14.32
CA VAL A 108 4.15 9.68 14.58
C VAL A 108 3.34 9.57 13.29
N LEU A 109 3.05 8.36 12.86
CA LEU A 109 2.21 8.05 11.71
C LEU A 109 0.93 7.37 12.20
N MET A 110 -0.21 8.01 11.93
CA MET A 110 -1.53 7.42 12.22
C MET A 110 -2.15 6.94 10.92
N MET A 111 -2.55 5.67 10.90
CA MET A 111 -3.16 5.03 9.74
C MET A 111 -4.50 4.42 10.14
N ASP A 112 -5.55 4.80 9.42
CA ASP A 112 -6.88 4.24 9.55
C ASP A 112 -7.23 3.56 8.21
N GLU A 113 -7.24 2.22 8.21
CA GLU A 113 -7.55 1.40 7.03
C GLU A 113 -6.76 1.78 5.76
N ALA A 114 -5.55 2.27 5.91
CA ALA A 114 -4.78 2.89 4.83
C ALA A 114 -4.52 1.98 3.62
N THR A 115 -4.62 0.66 3.78
CA THR A 115 -4.39 -0.35 2.74
C THR A 115 -5.59 -1.24 2.45
N ALA A 116 -6.79 -0.90 2.93
CA ALA A 116 -7.99 -1.73 2.81
C ALA A 116 -8.38 -2.05 1.35
N SER A 117 -8.14 -1.14 0.41
CA SER A 117 -8.48 -1.28 -1.02
C SER A 117 -7.29 -1.74 -1.89
N ILE A 118 -6.25 -2.29 -1.27
CA ILE A 118 -5.02 -2.70 -1.94
C ILE A 118 -4.96 -4.23 -1.99
N ASP A 119 -4.45 -4.78 -3.10
CA ASP A 119 -4.23 -6.21 -3.23
C ASP A 119 -3.18 -6.72 -2.23
N TYR A 120 -3.25 -8.02 -1.89
CA TYR A 120 -2.44 -8.62 -0.85
C TYR A 120 -0.92 -8.50 -1.10
N ASN A 121 -0.46 -8.68 -2.35
CA ASN A 121 0.98 -8.65 -2.66
C ASN A 121 1.54 -7.24 -2.52
N THR A 122 0.80 -6.24 -2.99
CA THR A 122 1.17 -4.83 -2.85
C THR A 122 1.12 -4.40 -1.37
N ASP A 123 0.09 -4.82 -0.63
CA ASP A 123 -0.04 -4.54 0.80
C ASP A 123 1.15 -5.09 1.59
N SER A 124 1.57 -6.35 1.35
CA SER A 124 2.75 -6.93 2.03
C SER A 124 4.01 -6.09 1.86
N LYS A 125 4.31 -5.61 0.65
CA LYS A 125 5.48 -4.76 0.39
C LYS A 125 5.38 -3.39 1.06
N ILE A 126 4.16 -2.85 1.13
CA ILE A 126 3.89 -1.59 1.83
C ILE A 126 4.10 -1.76 3.32
N GLN A 127 3.62 -2.86 3.90
CA GLN A 127 3.82 -3.18 5.32
C GLN A 127 5.31 -3.33 5.66
N GLU A 128 6.11 -3.97 4.80
CA GLU A 128 7.57 -4.00 4.94
C GLU A 128 8.17 -2.60 4.94
N THR A 129 7.76 -1.75 3.99
CA THR A 129 8.21 -0.34 3.92
C THR A 129 7.85 0.46 5.16
N ILE A 130 6.65 0.23 5.72
CA ILE A 130 6.17 0.91 6.94
C ILE A 130 7.00 0.49 8.14
N ARG A 131 7.35 -0.79 8.26
CA ARG A 131 8.19 -1.32 9.36
C ARG A 131 9.63 -0.78 9.37
N GLU A 132 10.15 -0.34 8.22
CA GLU A 132 11.45 0.30 8.13
C GLU A 132 11.48 1.76 8.64
N LEU A 133 10.30 2.34 8.90
CA LEU A 133 10.20 3.73 9.37
C LEU A 133 10.63 3.83 10.82
N LYS A 134 11.49 4.80 11.11
CA LYS A 134 11.86 5.19 12.48
C LYS A 134 10.80 6.13 13.09
N SER A 135 9.54 5.69 13.07
CA SER A 135 8.38 6.47 13.50
C SER A 135 7.54 5.64 14.47
N THR A 136 6.87 6.29 15.41
CA THR A 136 5.78 5.63 16.15
C THR A 136 4.59 5.45 15.19
N ILE A 137 4.16 4.20 14.98
CA ILE A 137 3.08 3.88 14.08
C ILE A 137 1.86 3.45 14.88
N ILE A 138 0.75 4.14 14.68
CA ILE A 138 -0.55 3.79 15.26
C ILE A 138 -1.45 3.41 14.08
N THR A 139 -1.91 2.15 14.03
CA THR A 139 -2.75 1.69 12.93
C THR A 139 -4.06 1.08 13.43
N ILE A 140 -5.14 1.40 12.73
CA ILE A 140 -6.42 0.69 12.80
C ILE A 140 -6.45 -0.22 11.58
N ALA A 141 -6.47 -1.55 11.82
CA ALA A 141 -6.36 -2.52 10.75
C ALA A 141 -7.54 -3.50 10.78
N HIS A 142 -7.98 -3.89 9.59
CA HIS A 142 -8.96 -4.96 9.38
C HIS A 142 -8.33 -6.35 9.21
N ARG A 143 -7.01 -6.40 8.93
CA ARG A 143 -6.29 -7.64 8.68
C ARG A 143 -5.39 -7.92 9.88
N LEU A 144 -5.64 -9.01 10.59
CA LEU A 144 -4.85 -9.41 11.76
C LEU A 144 -3.39 -9.70 11.40
N GLN A 145 -3.12 -10.18 10.18
CA GLN A 145 -1.78 -10.42 9.66
C GLN A 145 -0.90 -9.16 9.64
N THR A 146 -1.51 -7.97 9.52
CA THR A 146 -0.77 -6.71 9.45
C THR A 146 -0.34 -6.15 10.80
N ILE A 147 -0.96 -6.62 11.89
CA ILE A 147 -0.72 -6.10 13.25
C ILE A 147 -0.12 -7.12 14.21
N VAL A 148 -0.07 -8.38 13.81
CA VAL A 148 0.34 -9.48 14.69
C VAL A 148 1.83 -9.43 15.07
N ASP A 149 2.64 -8.70 14.32
CA ASP A 149 4.06 -8.45 14.52
C ASP A 149 4.39 -7.04 15.04
N TYR A 150 3.37 -6.28 15.49
CA TYR A 150 3.56 -4.97 16.12
C TYR A 150 3.98 -5.13 17.58
N ASP A 151 4.62 -4.09 18.14
CA ASP A 151 5.09 -4.07 19.53
C ASP A 151 3.93 -4.18 20.52
N LYS A 152 2.81 -3.54 20.25
CA LYS A 152 1.62 -3.53 21.12
C LYS A 152 0.33 -3.55 20.28
N VAL A 153 -0.64 -4.27 20.80
CA VAL A 153 -2.03 -4.27 20.33
C VAL A 153 -2.92 -3.75 21.43
N LEU A 154 -3.82 -2.86 21.08
CA LEU A 154 -4.90 -2.35 21.92
C LEU A 154 -6.23 -2.86 21.36
N VAL A 155 -6.97 -3.62 22.15
CA VAL A 155 -8.31 -4.10 21.79
C VAL A 155 -9.36 -3.27 22.52
N LEU A 156 -10.29 -2.72 21.74
CA LEU A 156 -11.41 -1.91 22.25
C LEU A 156 -12.72 -2.66 22.05
N ASP A 157 -13.57 -2.67 23.07
CA ASP A 157 -14.99 -3.07 22.99
C ASP A 157 -15.85 -2.00 23.64
N LYS A 158 -16.88 -1.55 22.94
CA LYS A 158 -17.84 -0.52 23.41
C LYS A 158 -17.18 0.73 24.01
N GLY A 159 -16.06 1.16 23.41
CA GLY A 159 -15.30 2.33 23.85
C GLY A 159 -14.39 2.09 25.07
N CYS A 160 -14.32 0.87 25.59
CA CYS A 160 -13.45 0.50 26.70
C CYS A 160 -12.27 -0.35 26.21
N VAL A 161 -11.11 -0.18 26.85
CA VAL A 161 -9.95 -1.03 26.63
C VAL A 161 -10.20 -2.38 27.31
N VAL A 162 -10.25 -3.46 26.53
CA VAL A 162 -10.45 -4.83 27.05
C VAL A 162 -9.14 -5.59 27.09
N GLU A 163 -8.23 -5.34 26.17
CA GLU A 163 -6.88 -5.93 26.16
C GLU A 163 -5.85 -4.93 25.68
N TYR A 164 -4.65 -5.03 26.25
CA TYR A 164 -3.47 -4.28 25.82
C TYR A 164 -2.22 -5.11 26.09
N GLY A 165 -1.34 -5.24 25.13
CA GLY A 165 -0.08 -5.98 25.28
C GLY A 165 0.55 -6.36 23.94
N HIS A 166 1.69 -7.07 24.02
CA HIS A 166 2.32 -7.62 22.83
C HIS A 166 1.44 -8.76 22.25
N PRO A 167 1.26 -8.85 20.92
CA PRO A 167 0.44 -9.89 20.29
C PRO A 167 0.76 -11.29 20.76
N HIS A 168 2.05 -11.64 20.91
CA HIS A 168 2.47 -12.95 21.40
C HIS A 168 1.95 -13.29 22.81
N GLU A 169 1.90 -12.29 23.71
CA GLU A 169 1.37 -12.48 25.06
C GLU A 169 -0.16 -12.62 25.04
N LEU A 170 -0.83 -11.79 24.23
CA LEU A 170 -2.28 -11.84 24.08
C LEU A 170 -2.76 -13.16 23.49
N LEU A 171 -2.00 -13.74 22.54
CA LEU A 171 -2.32 -15.03 21.92
C LEU A 171 -2.12 -16.23 22.86
N LYS A 172 -1.40 -16.07 23.98
CA LYS A 172 -1.24 -17.09 25.02
C LYS A 172 -2.35 -17.09 26.07
N LYS A 173 -3.13 -16.00 26.12
CA LYS A 173 -4.23 -15.92 27.08
C LYS A 173 -5.28 -16.99 26.83
N GLU A 174 -5.94 -17.41 27.91
CA GLU A 174 -7.03 -18.39 27.88
C GLU A 174 -8.27 -17.81 28.56
N GLY A 175 -9.45 -18.36 28.20
CA GLY A 175 -10.72 -17.98 28.80
C GLY A 175 -11.48 -16.90 28.03
N LYS A 176 -12.55 -16.39 28.64
CA LYS A 176 -13.49 -15.48 27.99
C LYS A 176 -12.91 -14.07 27.72
N ASP A 177 -11.84 -13.72 28.42
CA ASP A 177 -11.18 -12.41 28.31
C ASP A 177 -10.07 -12.39 27.24
N ALA A 178 -9.86 -13.53 26.54
CA ALA A 178 -8.89 -13.64 25.44
C ALA A 178 -9.52 -13.17 24.10
N VAL A 179 -9.88 -11.90 24.01
CA VAL A 179 -10.62 -11.34 22.88
C VAL A 179 -9.76 -11.34 21.62
N PHE A 180 -8.49 -10.90 21.71
CA PHE A 180 -7.57 -10.87 20.58
C PHE A 180 -7.31 -12.26 20.01
N LYS A 181 -7.11 -13.26 20.89
CA LYS A 181 -6.96 -14.67 20.49
C LYS A 181 -8.20 -15.18 19.77
N GLY A 182 -9.39 -14.90 20.33
CA GLY A 182 -10.67 -15.27 19.70
C GLY A 182 -10.83 -14.67 18.30
N MET A 183 -10.43 -13.40 18.08
CA MET A 183 -10.43 -12.78 16.75
C MET A 183 -9.48 -13.52 15.79
N CYS A 184 -8.29 -13.92 16.26
CA CYS A 184 -7.33 -14.67 15.47
C CYS A 184 -7.81 -16.10 15.15
N GLU A 185 -8.50 -16.76 16.07
CA GLU A 185 -9.14 -18.08 15.84
C GLU A 185 -10.23 -17.99 14.77
N MET A 186 -11.05 -16.93 14.81
CA MET A 186 -12.10 -16.71 13.82
C MET A 186 -11.57 -16.40 12.42
N SER A 187 -10.33 -15.90 12.28
CA SER A 187 -9.71 -15.64 10.97
C SER A 187 -9.28 -16.92 10.25
N GLY A 188 -9.18 -18.06 10.94
CA GLY A 188 -8.77 -19.33 10.36
C GLY A 188 -7.26 -19.55 10.24
N ASP A 189 -6.43 -18.55 10.54
CA ASP A 189 -4.97 -18.57 10.32
C ASP A 189 -4.18 -18.53 11.64
N LEU A 190 -4.75 -19.00 12.74
CA LEU A 190 -4.18 -18.86 14.10
C LEU A 190 -2.72 -19.30 14.20
N GLU A 191 -2.36 -20.46 13.64
CA GLU A 191 -0.98 -20.98 13.72
C GLU A 191 0.03 -20.05 13.03
N THR A 192 -0.33 -19.50 11.88
CA THR A 192 0.50 -18.56 11.14
C THR A 192 0.69 -17.27 11.92
N LEU A 193 -0.39 -16.74 12.51
CA LEU A 193 -0.38 -15.55 13.34
C LEU A 193 0.46 -15.74 14.61
N GLN A 194 0.34 -16.90 15.28
CA GLN A 194 1.16 -17.23 16.44
C GLN A 194 2.66 -17.30 16.12
N LYS A 195 3.02 -17.89 14.97
CA LYS A 195 4.42 -17.96 14.51
C LYS A 195 4.98 -16.57 14.22
N ALA A 196 4.19 -15.72 13.56
CA ALA A 196 4.60 -14.34 13.26
C ALA A 196 4.76 -13.51 14.54
N ALA A 197 3.79 -13.56 15.45
CA ALA A 197 3.86 -12.88 16.74
C ALA A 197 5.06 -13.33 17.59
N LYS A 198 5.36 -14.64 17.61
CA LYS A 198 6.51 -15.19 18.32
C LYS A 198 7.82 -14.70 17.70
N LYS A 199 7.93 -14.72 16.38
CA LYS A 199 9.13 -14.22 15.66
C LYS A 199 9.41 -12.75 16.00
N ALA A 200 8.38 -11.91 16.02
CA ALA A 200 8.50 -10.50 16.38
C ALA A 200 8.92 -10.31 17.85
N TRP A 201 8.32 -11.10 18.76
CA TRP A 201 8.67 -11.09 20.17
C TRP A 201 10.12 -11.45 20.42
N ASP A 202 10.61 -12.51 19.79
CA ASP A 202 11.98 -12.99 19.94
C ASP A 202 12.98 -11.95 19.34
N ALA A 203 12.62 -11.27 18.25
CA ALA A 203 13.44 -10.22 17.65
C ALA A 203 13.49 -8.95 18.51
N GLY A 204 12.39 -8.53 19.13
CA GLY A 204 12.33 -7.35 20.01
C GLY A 204 13.18 -7.52 21.28
N ARG A 205 13.20 -8.71 21.88
CA ARG A 205 14.01 -8.99 23.06
C ARG A 205 15.52 -8.89 22.86
N LEU A 206 15.98 -9.15 21.64
CA LEU A 206 17.41 -9.03 21.30
C LEU A 206 17.89 -7.58 21.21
N VAL A 207 16.97 -6.62 21.07
CA VAL A 207 17.27 -5.17 21.00
C VAL A 207 17.26 -4.54 22.40
N ASP A 208 16.46 -5.09 23.34
CA ASP A 208 16.37 -4.58 24.72
C ASP A 208 17.53 -5.07 25.62
N ASP A 209 18.31 -6.07 25.17
CA ASP A 209 19.45 -6.67 25.89
C ASP A 209 20.82 -6.05 25.45
N GLU A 210 20.85 -5.06 24.51
CA GLU A 210 22.02 -4.27 24.11
C GLU A 210 21.98 -2.84 24.71
#